data_8e1c146a0243b4bc8ec34c5d6d1f06e1
#
_entry.id   8e1c146a0243b4bc8ec34c5d6d1f06e1
#
_cell.length_a   1.000
_cell.length_b   1.000
_cell.length_c   1.000
_cell.angle_alpha   90.00
_cell.angle_beta   90.00
_cell.angle_gamma   90.00
#
_symmetry.space_group_name_H-M   'P 1'
#
loop_
_entity.id
_entity.type
_entity.pdbx_description
1 polymer ?
#
loop_
_entity_poly.entity_id
_entity_poly.type
_entity_poly.pdbx_seq_one_letter_code
_entity_poly.pdbx_strand_id
1 'polypeptide(L)'
;ENAAQETVIWTEPQTEVLCEGRLDHRQIEGGLMVVSDFKTTKGADEEGFTRSDIIYGYDIQAHAYTEAIEQCYPEFAGRVRFRWLVWESIAPYALAVYEPSGAMRKLGAHKWRKAAGIWQRCLENDRWPGYAGTAKRPEPLHPKSYHLTGILEEGEGIDL
;
A
#
# COMPACT_ATOMS: atom_id res chain seq x y z
N GLU A 1 23.18 6.75 -12.45
CA GLU A 1 23.32 7.00 -11.00
C GLU A 1 22.49 5.98 -10.24
N ASN A 2 22.96 5.58 -9.05
CA ASN A 2 22.38 4.52 -8.25
C ASN A 2 22.33 4.99 -6.79
N ALA A 3 21.20 4.84 -6.11
CA ALA A 3 21.06 5.21 -4.71
C ALA A 3 20.24 4.17 -3.94
N ALA A 4 20.64 3.92 -2.71
CA ALA A 4 19.95 3.06 -1.76
C ALA A 4 19.53 3.86 -0.53
N GLN A 5 18.38 3.52 0.05
CA GLN A 5 17.82 4.13 1.26
C GLN A 5 17.68 5.67 1.16
N GLU A 6 17.18 6.14 0.04
CA GLU A 6 17.00 7.57 -0.21
C GLU A 6 15.66 8.06 0.34
N THR A 7 15.69 9.15 1.09
CA THR A 7 14.47 9.85 1.51
C THR A 7 14.05 10.84 0.41
N VAL A 8 12.80 10.76 0.02
CA VAL A 8 12.14 11.68 -0.92
C VAL A 8 11.02 12.43 -0.22
N ILE A 9 10.91 13.71 -0.51
CA ILE A 9 9.86 14.59 0.03
C ILE A 9 9.14 15.21 -1.16
N TRP A 10 7.82 15.11 -1.17
CA TRP A 10 7.00 15.66 -2.25
C TRP A 10 5.66 16.17 -1.72
N THR A 11 4.92 16.83 -2.56
CA THR A 11 3.57 17.32 -2.24
C THR A 11 2.56 16.55 -3.08
N GLU A 12 1.54 15.97 -2.45
CA GLU A 12 0.45 15.31 -3.20
C GLU A 12 -0.28 16.36 -4.05
N PRO A 13 -0.37 16.20 -5.39
CA PRO A 13 -0.73 17.29 -6.30
C PRO A 13 -2.15 17.85 -6.13
N GLN A 14 -3.10 17.07 -5.59
CA GLN A 14 -4.50 17.47 -5.48
C GLN A 14 -4.85 18.06 -4.11
N THR A 15 -4.19 17.59 -3.05
CA THR A 15 -4.49 17.95 -1.67
C THR A 15 -3.44 18.86 -1.06
N GLU A 16 -2.32 19.06 -1.74
CA GLU A 16 -1.17 19.82 -1.25
C GLU A 16 -0.58 19.28 0.07
N VAL A 17 -0.92 18.04 0.43
CA VAL A 17 -0.37 17.37 1.60
C VAL A 17 1.11 17.08 1.38
N LEU A 18 1.94 17.53 2.31
CA LEU A 18 3.38 17.22 2.31
C LEU A 18 3.57 15.76 2.69
N CYS A 19 4.29 15.04 1.85
CA CYS A 19 4.56 13.62 1.98
C CYS A 19 6.06 13.35 2.08
N GLU A 20 6.41 12.31 2.81
CA GLU A 20 7.77 11.80 2.91
C GLU A 20 7.75 10.30 2.68
N GLY A 21 8.74 9.78 1.97
CA GLY A 21 8.94 8.37 1.76
C GLY A 21 10.41 8.01 1.72
N ARG A 22 10.72 6.76 2.07
CA ARG A 22 12.08 6.23 2.00
C ARG A 22 12.12 5.10 1.00
N LEU A 23 12.82 5.33 -0.11
CA LEU A 23 13.06 4.33 -1.14
C LEU A 23 14.08 3.30 -0.66
N ASP A 24 13.85 2.03 -0.92
CA ASP A 24 14.87 1.01 -0.67
C ASP A 24 16.02 1.14 -1.66
N HIS A 25 15.69 1.33 -2.95
CA HIS A 25 16.70 1.45 -3.99
C HIS A 25 16.12 2.12 -5.25
N ARG A 26 16.93 2.95 -5.91
CA ARG A 26 16.65 3.46 -7.26
C ARG A 26 17.90 3.42 -8.13
N GLN A 27 17.69 3.28 -9.44
CA GLN A 27 18.77 3.34 -10.42
C GLN A 27 18.25 3.78 -11.79
N ILE A 28 19.15 4.22 -12.66
CA ILE A 28 18.81 4.54 -14.04
C ILE A 28 19.14 3.33 -14.92
N GLU A 29 18.12 2.79 -15.59
CA GLU A 29 18.22 1.68 -16.54
C GLU A 29 17.65 2.11 -17.90
N GLY A 30 18.46 2.15 -18.93
CA GLY A 30 18.00 2.45 -20.29
C GLY A 30 17.23 3.77 -20.45
N GLY A 31 17.56 4.79 -19.65
CA GLY A 31 16.90 6.10 -19.68
C GLY A 31 15.60 6.15 -18.84
N LEU A 32 15.27 5.10 -18.11
CA LEU A 32 14.19 5.05 -17.14
C LEU A 32 14.74 5.17 -15.71
N MET A 33 14.01 5.84 -14.84
CA MET A 33 14.25 5.74 -13.40
C MET A 33 13.53 4.50 -12.88
N VAL A 34 14.28 3.52 -12.38
CA VAL A 34 13.73 2.27 -11.82
C VAL A 34 13.81 2.33 -10.30
N VAL A 35 12.66 2.30 -9.66
CA VAL A 35 12.51 2.19 -8.20
C VAL A 35 12.30 0.71 -7.86
N SER A 36 13.14 0.18 -6.98
CA SER A 36 13.01 -1.21 -6.51
C SER A 36 12.72 -1.22 -5.00
N ASP A 37 11.69 -1.92 -4.63
CA ASP A 37 11.22 -2.04 -3.25
C ASP A 37 11.29 -3.51 -2.82
N PHE A 38 11.87 -3.76 -1.64
CA PHE A 38 12.14 -5.11 -1.15
C PHE A 38 11.03 -5.61 -0.24
N LYS A 39 10.48 -6.76 -0.58
CA LYS A 39 9.40 -7.40 0.19
C LYS A 39 9.77 -8.82 0.59
N THR A 40 9.41 -9.18 1.80
CA THR A 40 9.51 -10.58 2.27
C THR A 40 8.12 -11.15 2.47
N THR A 41 7.93 -12.41 2.08
CA THR A 41 6.66 -13.12 2.15
C THR A 41 6.89 -14.60 2.48
N LYS A 42 5.81 -15.34 2.75
CA LYS A 42 5.87 -16.82 2.88
C LYS A 42 5.73 -17.53 1.53
N GLY A 43 5.14 -16.88 0.53
CA GLY A 43 5.03 -17.39 -0.83
C GLY A 43 5.24 -16.22 -1.79
N ALA A 44 6.26 -16.35 -2.66
CA ALA A 44 6.61 -15.32 -3.64
C ALA A 44 5.94 -15.56 -5.01
N ASP A 45 5.03 -16.53 -5.11
CA ASP A 45 4.22 -16.74 -6.30
C ASP A 45 3.25 -15.57 -6.56
N GLU A 46 2.77 -15.47 -7.79
CA GLU A 46 1.93 -14.34 -8.21
C GLU A 46 0.66 -14.20 -7.37
N GLU A 47 -0.03 -15.30 -7.08
CA GLU A 47 -1.28 -15.27 -6.31
C GLU A 47 -1.03 -14.86 -4.85
N GLY A 48 -0.02 -15.45 -4.21
CA GLY A 48 0.37 -15.14 -2.83
C GLY A 48 0.81 -13.70 -2.66
N PHE A 49 1.64 -13.20 -3.59
CA PHE A 49 2.10 -11.82 -3.53
C PHE A 49 0.99 -10.82 -3.87
N THR A 50 0.13 -11.09 -4.86
CA THR A 50 -1.03 -10.23 -5.17
C THR A 50 -1.96 -10.10 -3.97
N ARG A 51 -2.20 -11.18 -3.22
CA ARG A 51 -2.98 -11.13 -1.98
C ARG A 51 -2.33 -10.23 -0.93
N SER A 52 -1.02 -10.37 -0.75
CA SER A 52 -0.24 -9.54 0.17
C SER A 52 -0.26 -8.07 -0.24
N ASP A 53 -0.10 -7.77 -1.53
CA ASP A 53 -0.17 -6.42 -2.09
C ASP A 53 -1.48 -5.71 -1.73
N ILE A 54 -2.61 -6.39 -1.96
CA ILE A 54 -3.94 -5.83 -1.66
C ILE A 54 -4.15 -5.62 -0.15
N ILE A 55 -3.69 -6.55 0.69
CA ILE A 55 -3.86 -6.48 2.15
C ILE A 55 -2.98 -5.37 2.75
N TYR A 56 -1.74 -5.26 2.32
CA TYR A 56 -0.76 -4.34 2.89
C TYR A 56 -0.69 -3.00 2.13
N GLY A 57 -1.36 -2.87 0.99
CA GLY A 57 -1.40 -1.64 0.21
C GLY A 57 -0.09 -1.32 -0.51
N TYR A 58 0.63 -2.31 -1.00
CA TYR A 58 1.87 -2.10 -1.75
C TYR A 58 1.61 -1.38 -3.08
N ASP A 59 0.42 -1.53 -3.64
CA ASP A 59 -0.08 -0.77 -4.79
C ASP A 59 -0.14 0.75 -4.50
N ILE A 60 -0.48 1.13 -3.27
CA ILE A 60 -0.47 2.53 -2.81
C ILE A 60 0.97 3.06 -2.79
N GLN A 61 1.89 2.28 -2.20
CA GLN A 61 3.30 2.64 -2.13
C GLN A 61 3.91 2.79 -3.52
N ALA A 62 3.61 1.86 -4.44
CA ALA A 62 4.09 1.92 -5.82
C ALA A 62 3.66 3.21 -6.53
N HIS A 63 2.40 3.64 -6.34
CA HIS A 63 1.92 4.91 -6.90
C HIS A 63 2.59 6.11 -6.24
N ALA A 64 2.58 6.18 -4.90
CA ALA A 64 3.13 7.30 -4.15
C ALA A 64 4.63 7.53 -4.45
N TYR A 65 5.42 6.46 -4.53
CA TYR A 65 6.84 6.57 -4.86
C TYR A 65 7.10 6.92 -6.33
N THR A 66 6.24 6.49 -7.24
CA THR A 66 6.30 6.94 -8.64
C THR A 66 6.07 8.45 -8.71
N GLU A 67 5.01 8.95 -8.06
CA GLU A 67 4.68 10.38 -7.99
C GLU A 67 5.79 11.19 -7.33
N ALA A 68 6.36 10.68 -6.23
CA ALA A 68 7.49 11.32 -5.55
C ALA A 68 8.70 11.49 -6.46
N ILE A 69 9.07 10.41 -7.19
CA ILE A 69 10.22 10.44 -8.09
C ILE A 69 9.97 11.41 -9.26
N GLU A 70 8.79 11.44 -9.83
CA GLU A 70 8.45 12.38 -10.92
C GLU A 70 8.52 13.84 -10.49
N GLN A 71 8.27 14.14 -9.21
CA GLN A 71 8.43 15.48 -8.68
C GLN A 71 9.88 15.81 -8.29
N CYS A 72 10.57 14.89 -7.62
CA CYS A 72 11.96 15.10 -7.20
C CYS A 72 12.94 15.09 -8.37
N TYR A 73 12.60 14.39 -9.45
CA TYR A 73 13.40 14.22 -10.67
C TYR A 73 12.56 14.48 -11.92
N PRO A 74 12.20 15.74 -12.22
CA PRO A 74 11.27 16.08 -13.30
C PRO A 74 11.72 15.60 -14.70
N GLU A 75 13.03 15.41 -14.89
CA GLU A 75 13.60 14.84 -16.11
C GLU A 75 13.15 13.40 -16.35
N PHE A 76 12.63 12.70 -15.34
CA PHE A 76 12.09 11.35 -15.47
C PHE A 76 10.55 11.31 -15.46
N ALA A 77 9.84 12.43 -15.51
CA ALA A 77 8.39 12.45 -15.58
C ALA A 77 7.88 11.56 -16.74
N GLY A 78 6.96 10.64 -16.45
CA GLY A 78 6.47 9.62 -17.39
C GLY A 78 7.49 8.52 -17.75
N ARG A 79 8.67 8.53 -17.13
CA ARG A 79 9.73 7.55 -17.36
C ARG A 79 10.19 6.86 -16.08
N VAL A 80 9.27 6.68 -15.14
CA VAL A 80 9.50 5.94 -13.89
C VAL A 80 8.93 4.54 -14.02
N ARG A 81 9.71 3.55 -13.62
CA ARG A 81 9.32 2.15 -13.48
C ARG A 81 9.44 1.75 -12.02
N PHE A 82 8.39 1.17 -11.46
CA PHE A 82 8.40 0.63 -10.12
C PHE A 82 8.39 -0.90 -10.18
N ARG A 83 9.17 -1.56 -9.32
CA ARG A 83 9.19 -3.02 -9.20
C ARG A 83 9.34 -3.46 -7.74
N TRP A 84 8.72 -4.58 -7.41
CA TRP A 84 8.97 -5.29 -6.17
C TRP A 84 9.98 -6.41 -6.38
N LEU A 85 10.96 -6.50 -5.49
CA LEU A 85 11.86 -7.63 -5.35
C LEU A 85 11.37 -8.45 -4.15
N VAL A 86 10.77 -9.61 -4.43
CA VAL A 86 10.00 -10.37 -3.45
C VAL A 86 10.75 -11.63 -3.06
N TRP A 87 11.10 -11.76 -1.78
CA TRP A 87 11.80 -12.90 -1.23
C TRP A 87 10.89 -13.78 -0.37
N GLU A 88 11.02 -15.08 -0.50
CA GLU A 88 10.46 -15.98 0.49
C GLU A 88 11.28 -15.98 1.78
N SER A 89 10.58 -15.87 2.92
CA SER A 89 11.18 -15.95 4.26
C SER A 89 11.36 -17.39 4.76
N ILE A 90 10.87 -18.39 4.00
CA ILE A 90 10.94 -19.83 4.27
C ILE A 90 11.51 -20.56 3.05
N ALA A 91 12.04 -21.79 3.27
CA ALA A 91 12.52 -22.60 2.17
C ALA A 91 11.42 -22.84 1.11
N PRO A 92 11.75 -22.75 -0.20
CA PRO A 92 13.08 -22.72 -0.81
C PRO A 92 13.74 -21.34 -0.91
N TYR A 93 13.24 -20.28 -0.27
CA TYR A 93 13.75 -18.91 -0.33
C TYR A 93 13.76 -18.35 -1.75
N ALA A 94 12.73 -18.65 -2.51
CA ALA A 94 12.60 -18.19 -3.89
C ALA A 94 12.56 -16.67 -3.98
N LEU A 95 13.06 -16.13 -5.08
CA LEU A 95 13.00 -14.72 -5.44
C LEU A 95 12.10 -14.55 -6.66
N ALA A 96 11.19 -13.59 -6.59
CA ALA A 96 10.40 -13.14 -7.71
C ALA A 96 10.53 -11.62 -7.89
N VAL A 97 10.32 -11.16 -9.12
CA VAL A 97 10.32 -9.73 -9.45
C VAL A 97 8.98 -9.41 -10.12
N TYR A 98 8.27 -8.43 -9.56
CA TYR A 98 6.97 -8.01 -10.08
C TYR A 98 6.96 -6.51 -10.36
N GLU A 99 6.18 -6.12 -11.35
CA GLU A 99 5.84 -4.74 -11.64
C GLU A 99 4.31 -4.56 -11.54
N PRO A 100 3.82 -3.40 -11.08
CA PRO A 100 2.38 -3.17 -11.04
C PRO A 100 1.79 -3.13 -12.45
N SER A 101 0.77 -3.93 -12.70
CA SER A 101 -0.01 -3.86 -13.93
C SER A 101 -0.69 -2.50 -14.07
N GLY A 102 -1.23 -2.20 -15.27
CA GLY A 102 -2.00 -0.98 -15.47
C GLY A 102 -3.22 -0.88 -14.54
N ALA A 103 -3.87 -2.01 -14.23
CA ALA A 103 -4.98 -2.06 -13.28
C ALA A 103 -4.51 -1.80 -11.84
N MET A 104 -3.39 -2.40 -11.43
CA MET A 104 -2.80 -2.21 -10.11
C MET A 104 -2.37 -0.76 -9.88
N ARG A 105 -1.74 -0.13 -10.88
CA ARG A 105 -1.40 1.31 -10.82
C ARG A 105 -2.62 2.20 -10.64
N LYS A 106 -3.73 1.93 -11.35
CA LYS A 106 -4.99 2.68 -11.20
C LYS A 106 -5.60 2.48 -9.81
N LEU A 107 -5.56 1.26 -9.29
CA LEU A 107 -6.06 0.95 -7.95
C LEU A 107 -5.25 1.68 -6.88
N GLY A 108 -3.92 1.61 -6.93
CA GLY A 108 -3.02 2.31 -6.02
C GLY A 108 -3.23 3.82 -6.05
N ALA A 109 -3.31 4.42 -7.25
CA ALA A 109 -3.61 5.84 -7.44
C ALA A 109 -4.94 6.25 -6.79
N HIS A 110 -6.01 5.45 -6.99
CA HIS A 110 -7.30 5.72 -6.39
C HIS A 110 -7.25 5.69 -4.86
N LYS A 111 -6.63 4.64 -4.30
CA LYS A 111 -6.48 4.49 -2.85
C LYS A 111 -5.63 5.61 -2.24
N TRP A 112 -4.51 5.98 -2.91
CA TRP A 112 -3.62 7.05 -2.50
C TRP A 112 -4.34 8.39 -2.39
N ARG A 113 -5.02 8.83 -3.45
CA ARG A 113 -5.79 10.08 -3.46
C ARG A 113 -6.88 10.11 -2.39
N LYS A 114 -7.57 8.98 -2.19
CA LYS A 114 -8.57 8.86 -1.13
C LYS A 114 -7.94 9.04 0.26
N ALA A 115 -6.79 8.43 0.51
CA ALA A 115 -6.07 8.55 1.78
C ALA A 115 -5.58 9.98 2.02
N ALA A 116 -4.94 10.60 1.02
CA ALA A 116 -4.46 11.98 1.08
C ALA A 116 -5.61 12.97 1.33
N GLY A 117 -6.76 12.79 0.66
CA GLY A 117 -7.94 13.62 0.88
C GLY A 117 -8.58 13.44 2.27
N ILE A 118 -8.50 12.24 2.88
CA ILE A 118 -8.90 12.06 4.28
C ILE A 118 -7.93 12.81 5.20
N TRP A 119 -6.65 12.65 4.98
CA TRP A 119 -5.61 13.31 5.77
C TRP A 119 -5.73 14.83 5.72
N GLN A 120 -5.87 15.40 4.52
CA GLN A 120 -6.10 16.84 4.33
C GLN A 120 -7.29 17.34 5.17
N ARG A 121 -8.45 16.68 5.07
CA ARG A 121 -9.65 17.07 5.86
C ARG A 121 -9.42 16.97 7.37
N CYS A 122 -8.64 15.99 7.82
CA CYS A 122 -8.29 15.89 9.24
C CYS A 122 -7.42 17.05 9.70
N LEU A 123 -6.46 17.48 8.88
CA LEU A 123 -5.61 18.65 9.13
C LEU A 123 -6.42 19.95 9.15
N GLU A 124 -7.25 20.18 8.13
CA GLU A 124 -8.06 21.40 7.99
C GLU A 124 -9.05 21.60 9.16
N ASN A 125 -9.60 20.49 9.68
CA ASN A 125 -10.63 20.54 10.72
C ASN A 125 -10.08 20.24 12.13
N ASP A 126 -8.79 19.94 12.25
CA ASP A 126 -8.15 19.45 13.48
C ASP A 126 -8.95 18.29 14.13
N ARG A 127 -9.45 17.38 13.30
CA ARG A 127 -10.31 16.28 13.72
C ARG A 127 -9.81 14.95 13.20
N TRP A 128 -9.38 14.11 14.12
CA TRP A 128 -8.81 12.78 13.87
C TRP A 128 -9.75 11.68 14.41
N PRO A 129 -10.72 11.18 13.61
CA PRO A 129 -11.66 10.18 14.07
C PRO A 129 -10.98 8.83 14.32
N GLY A 130 -11.25 8.25 15.49
CA GLY A 130 -10.86 6.87 15.80
C GLY A 130 -11.86 5.84 15.26
N TYR A 131 -11.60 4.55 15.51
CA TYR A 131 -12.44 3.46 15.03
C TYR A 131 -13.86 3.48 15.61
N ALA A 132 -14.00 3.78 16.88
CA ALA A 132 -15.29 3.82 17.59
C ALA A 132 -15.97 5.20 17.54
N GLY A 133 -15.49 6.13 16.72
CA GLY A 133 -15.95 7.50 16.70
C GLY A 133 -15.82 8.14 18.08
N THR A 134 -16.87 8.83 18.53
CA THR A 134 -16.95 9.42 19.88
C THR A 134 -17.81 8.58 20.82
N ALA A 135 -17.95 7.30 20.56
CA ALA A 135 -18.81 6.41 21.34
C ALA A 135 -18.44 6.45 22.82
N LYS A 136 -19.36 6.94 23.65
CA LYS A 136 -19.23 6.95 25.11
C LYS A 136 -19.51 5.58 25.74
N ARG A 137 -19.94 4.61 24.93
CA ARG A 137 -20.29 3.24 25.35
C ARG A 137 -19.49 2.23 24.51
N PRO A 138 -19.05 1.13 25.11
CA PRO A 138 -18.52 0.01 24.37
C PRO A 138 -19.55 -0.49 23.34
N GLU A 139 -19.09 -0.71 22.10
CA GLU A 139 -19.92 -1.36 21.09
C GLU A 139 -19.71 -2.87 21.14
N PRO A 140 -20.75 -3.68 21.00
CA PRO A 140 -20.60 -5.12 20.96
C PRO A 140 -19.84 -5.55 19.71
N LEU A 141 -18.95 -6.51 19.85
CA LEU A 141 -18.29 -7.16 18.73
C LEU A 141 -19.12 -8.34 18.25
N HIS A 142 -19.55 -8.30 17.02
CA HIS A 142 -20.30 -9.37 16.40
C HIS A 142 -19.37 -10.29 15.59
N PRO A 143 -19.37 -11.61 15.82
CA PRO A 143 -18.66 -12.55 14.97
C PRO A 143 -19.30 -12.56 13.58
N LYS A 144 -18.50 -12.82 12.56
CA LYS A 144 -19.04 -13.01 11.19
C LYS A 144 -19.70 -14.37 11.08
N SER A 145 -20.65 -14.53 10.15
CA SER A 145 -21.45 -15.75 9.98
C SER A 145 -20.61 -17.03 9.85
N TYR A 146 -19.45 -16.96 9.17
CA TYR A 146 -18.56 -18.10 9.02
C TYR A 146 -17.86 -18.53 10.33
N HIS A 147 -17.81 -17.68 11.35
CA HIS A 147 -17.33 -18.05 12.68
C HIS A 147 -18.39 -18.80 13.51
N LEU A 148 -19.64 -18.73 13.07
CA LEU A 148 -20.80 -19.28 13.78
C LEU A 148 -21.27 -20.64 13.18
N THR A 149 -20.65 -21.13 12.13
CA THR A 149 -21.08 -22.29 11.37
C THR A 149 -21.32 -23.53 12.27
N GLY A 150 -20.39 -23.80 13.19
CA GLY A 150 -20.51 -24.94 14.11
C GLY A 150 -21.71 -24.82 15.08
N ILE A 151 -21.94 -23.61 15.62
CA ILE A 151 -23.04 -23.35 16.55
C ILE A 151 -24.39 -23.40 15.83
N LEU A 152 -24.46 -22.90 14.60
CA LEU A 152 -25.68 -22.94 13.78
C LEU A 152 -26.05 -24.35 13.35
N GLU A 153 -25.07 -25.24 13.13
CA GLU A 153 -25.27 -26.65 12.82
C GLU A 153 -25.78 -27.44 14.02
N GLU A 154 -25.43 -27.05 15.24
CA GLU A 154 -25.91 -27.64 16.49
C GLU A 154 -27.33 -27.17 16.89
N GLY A 155 -27.91 -26.21 16.14
CA GLY A 155 -29.29 -25.74 16.32
C GLY A 155 -29.48 -24.80 17.51
N GLU A 156 -28.41 -24.24 18.07
CA GLU A 156 -28.49 -23.22 19.10
C GLU A 156 -28.92 -21.89 18.48
N GLY A 157 -29.98 -21.30 19.03
CA GLY A 157 -30.42 -19.95 18.64
C GLY A 157 -29.41 -18.92 19.13
N ILE A 158 -28.94 -18.07 18.19
CA ILE A 158 -28.03 -16.96 18.51
C ILE A 158 -28.83 -15.67 18.33
N ASP A 159 -28.95 -14.87 19.39
CA ASP A 159 -29.42 -13.48 19.32
C ASP A 159 -28.33 -12.64 18.64
N LEU A 160 -28.62 -12.11 17.44
CA LEU A 160 -27.74 -11.28 16.63
C LEU A 160 -27.91 -9.79 16.91
#